data_844fd69e3fd724cf58d554f8d28e7ba7
#
_entry.id   844fd69e3fd724cf58d554f8d28e7ba7
#
_cell.length_a   1.000
_cell.length_b   1.000
_cell.length_c   1.000
_cell.angle_alpha   90.00
_cell.angle_beta   90.00
_cell.angle_gamma   90.00
#
_symmetry.space_group_name_H-M   'P 1'
#
loop_
_entity.id
_entity.type
_entity.pdbx_description
1 polymer ?
#
loop_
_entity_poly.entity_id
_entity_poly.type
_entity_poly.pdbx_seq_one_letter_code
_entity_poly.pdbx_strand_id
1 'polypeptide(L)'
;MVDEAAPGPGPDRRGAVVAALMLAMALAALDATIVSTAVPQIVGDLGGFSLFSWLFSGYLLAVTVTLPVYGKLSDTFGRKPVLVVGAALFLLGSLLCALAWNMAALIAFRVLQGLGGGALQGTVQTLAADLYPLEERPRIQARLSTVWAVSAIAGPGLGGVLAAYADWRWIFLINLPVGALALWLIVRHLHEPPREKSPRGTGGTRPRIDWAGALAVFACGGVLLTALVQGGVAWPWLSAPSLALFAAGLLLLAAVVVIERRAAEPIIPGWVWRRRTIAAVNLALGALGVLMVAPTVFLPTYAQSVLGLAPVAAGFVLSVWTLSWPVSAALSQHVYRRIGFRDTAMLGIGIAALLLFAFPFLPYPGQAWQPALLMLLLGGALGLFQLPLIVGVQSTVGWSERGTATASVLFCRQTGQTVGAAAFGAIANGVLAARLGGTGGTAAGDLDSVTRALDPGTAGEPVRRAVADAVHAVYLGAAGAAALAFLVLLLVAPRRFPVLPD
;
A
#
# COMPACT_ATOMS: atom_id res chain seq x y z
N MET A 1 15.14 -39.67 16.30
CA MET A 1 15.02 -39.75 14.85
C MET A 1 14.89 -38.27 14.41
N VAL A 2 15.95 -37.74 13.83
CA VAL A 2 15.97 -36.37 13.28
C VAL A 2 15.08 -36.41 12.04
N ASP A 3 13.97 -35.68 12.10
CA ASP A 3 13.02 -35.59 10.99
C ASP A 3 13.73 -34.84 9.85
N GLU A 4 13.98 -35.55 8.77
CA GLU A 4 14.66 -35.06 7.57
C GLU A 4 13.70 -34.04 6.95
N ALA A 5 13.99 -32.74 7.09
CA ALA A 5 13.27 -31.68 6.44
C ALA A 5 13.15 -31.97 4.94
N ALA A 6 11.95 -32.07 4.42
CA ALA A 6 11.68 -32.37 3.01
C ALA A 6 12.56 -31.46 2.12
N PRO A 7 13.28 -32.05 1.13
CA PRO A 7 14.20 -31.27 0.29
C PRO A 7 13.45 -30.15 -0.40
N GLY A 8 13.90 -28.93 -0.16
CA GLY A 8 13.37 -27.73 -0.81
C GLY A 8 13.40 -27.88 -2.34
N PRO A 9 12.57 -27.18 -3.10
CA PRO A 9 12.50 -27.30 -4.55
C PRO A 9 13.90 -27.10 -5.17
N GLY A 10 14.27 -27.97 -6.12
CA GLY A 10 15.55 -27.88 -6.81
C GLY A 10 15.78 -26.49 -7.46
N PRO A 11 17.03 -26.11 -7.77
CA PRO A 11 17.39 -24.75 -8.17
C PRO A 11 16.58 -24.21 -9.36
N ASP A 12 16.27 -25.03 -10.35
CA ASP A 12 15.46 -24.63 -11.53
C ASP A 12 13.98 -24.34 -11.15
N ARG A 13 13.43 -25.09 -10.19
CA ARG A 13 12.08 -24.86 -9.70
C ARG A 13 11.99 -23.59 -8.83
N ARG A 14 13.04 -23.26 -8.05
CA ARG A 14 13.09 -22.05 -7.24
C ARG A 14 13.04 -20.79 -8.10
N GLY A 15 13.76 -20.75 -9.21
CA GLY A 15 13.74 -19.64 -10.16
C GLY A 15 12.34 -19.39 -10.75
N ALA A 16 11.66 -20.46 -11.19
CA ALA A 16 10.30 -20.36 -11.74
C ALA A 16 9.27 -19.88 -10.71
N VAL A 17 9.38 -20.29 -9.45
CA VAL A 17 8.49 -19.83 -8.38
C VAL A 17 8.71 -18.35 -8.08
N VAL A 18 9.97 -17.88 -7.99
CA VAL A 18 10.26 -16.45 -7.80
C VAL A 18 9.69 -15.63 -8.96
N ALA A 19 9.90 -16.09 -10.20
CA ALA A 19 9.33 -15.41 -11.37
C ALA A 19 7.80 -15.35 -11.32
N ALA A 20 7.14 -16.42 -10.91
CA ALA A 20 5.69 -16.47 -10.73
C ALA A 20 5.20 -15.45 -9.68
N LEU A 21 5.88 -15.37 -8.52
CA LEU A 21 5.57 -14.41 -7.47
C LEU A 21 5.83 -12.96 -7.93
N MET A 22 6.92 -12.73 -8.67
CA MET A 22 7.23 -11.40 -9.24
C MET A 22 6.19 -10.98 -10.28
N LEU A 23 5.75 -11.88 -11.16
CA LEU A 23 4.69 -11.60 -12.13
C LEU A 23 3.34 -11.34 -11.45
N ALA A 24 2.98 -12.12 -10.43
CA ALA A 24 1.77 -11.89 -9.65
C ALA A 24 1.79 -10.53 -8.92
N MET A 25 2.95 -10.14 -8.39
CA MET A 25 3.15 -8.83 -7.78
C MET A 25 3.13 -7.71 -8.84
N ALA A 26 3.70 -7.95 -10.03
CA ALA A 26 3.72 -7.00 -11.13
C ALA A 26 2.32 -6.66 -11.62
N LEU A 27 1.42 -7.64 -11.69
CA LEU A 27 0.01 -7.40 -12.02
C LEU A 27 -0.61 -6.33 -11.12
N ALA A 28 -0.51 -6.50 -9.80
CA ALA A 28 -1.08 -5.54 -8.84
C ALA A 28 -0.36 -4.19 -8.87
N ALA A 29 0.97 -4.18 -9.04
CA ALA A 29 1.77 -2.96 -9.03
C ALA A 29 1.63 -2.13 -10.31
N LEU A 30 1.64 -2.77 -11.48
CA LEU A 30 1.42 -2.09 -12.76
C LEU A 30 0.01 -1.54 -12.85
N ASP A 31 -0.98 -2.33 -12.49
CA ASP A 31 -2.39 -1.92 -12.53
C ASP A 31 -2.65 -0.69 -11.65
N ALA A 32 -2.03 -0.61 -10.48
CA ALA A 32 -2.16 0.55 -9.59
C ALA A 32 -1.59 1.85 -10.19
N THR A 33 -0.66 1.77 -11.14
CA THR A 33 0.06 2.94 -11.68
C THR A 33 -0.31 3.28 -13.12
N ILE A 34 -0.61 2.29 -13.95
CA ILE A 34 -0.85 2.45 -15.38
C ILE A 34 -2.12 3.27 -15.70
N VAL A 35 -3.16 3.14 -14.87
CA VAL A 35 -4.46 3.78 -15.08
C VAL A 35 -4.37 5.30 -15.01
N SER A 36 -3.44 5.84 -14.21
CA SER A 36 -3.33 7.29 -13.96
C SER A 36 -3.13 8.13 -15.21
N THR A 37 -2.45 7.61 -16.22
CA THR A 37 -2.14 8.31 -17.47
C THR A 37 -3.25 8.21 -18.51
N ALA A 38 -4.19 7.28 -18.38
CA ALA A 38 -5.29 7.09 -19.30
C ALA A 38 -6.60 7.77 -18.85
N VAL A 39 -6.61 8.43 -17.68
CA VAL A 39 -7.82 9.09 -17.14
C VAL A 39 -8.48 10.04 -18.14
N PRO A 40 -7.76 10.93 -18.86
CA PRO A 40 -8.41 11.85 -19.81
C PRO A 40 -9.16 11.11 -20.91
N GLN A 41 -8.59 10.03 -21.46
CA GLN A 41 -9.20 9.22 -22.51
C GLN A 41 -10.41 8.43 -21.97
N ILE A 42 -10.28 7.83 -20.79
CA ILE A 42 -11.39 7.11 -20.13
C ILE A 42 -12.58 8.05 -19.89
N VAL A 43 -12.31 9.24 -19.34
CA VAL A 43 -13.36 10.23 -19.07
C VAL A 43 -13.95 10.78 -20.38
N GLY A 44 -13.13 10.97 -21.41
CA GLY A 44 -13.59 11.41 -22.73
C GLY A 44 -14.53 10.40 -23.38
N ASP A 45 -14.27 9.10 -23.25
CA ASP A 45 -15.04 8.01 -23.86
C ASP A 45 -16.30 7.62 -23.03
N LEU A 46 -16.15 7.47 -21.72
CA LEU A 46 -17.22 6.99 -20.83
C LEU A 46 -18.00 8.12 -20.13
N GLY A 47 -17.53 9.36 -20.19
CA GLY A 47 -18.06 10.48 -19.43
C GLY A 47 -17.82 10.32 -17.92
N GLY A 48 -18.63 11.01 -17.10
CA GLY A 48 -18.65 10.82 -15.64
C GLY A 48 -17.41 11.40 -14.92
N PHE A 49 -16.94 12.58 -15.32
CA PHE A 49 -15.79 13.27 -14.72
C PHE A 49 -15.89 13.35 -13.17
N SER A 50 -17.06 13.58 -12.60
CA SER A 50 -17.27 13.64 -11.15
C SER A 50 -17.01 12.32 -10.42
N LEU A 51 -16.96 11.21 -11.14
CA LEU A 51 -16.76 9.87 -10.60
C LEU A 51 -15.32 9.35 -10.78
N PHE A 52 -14.45 10.07 -11.50
CA PHE A 52 -13.13 9.53 -11.89
C PHE A 52 -12.26 9.15 -10.69
N SER A 53 -12.34 9.86 -9.58
CA SER A 53 -11.59 9.55 -8.37
C SER A 53 -11.94 8.17 -7.79
N TRP A 54 -13.18 7.70 -8.00
CA TRP A 54 -13.60 6.36 -7.61
C TRP A 54 -12.92 5.24 -8.40
N LEU A 55 -12.41 5.55 -9.59
CA LEU A 55 -11.65 4.60 -10.40
C LEU A 55 -10.41 4.08 -9.66
N PHE A 56 -9.77 4.94 -8.89
CA PHE A 56 -8.61 4.60 -8.04
C PHE A 56 -9.04 4.15 -6.65
N SER A 57 -9.89 4.96 -6.02
CA SER A 57 -10.31 4.73 -4.63
C SER A 57 -11.05 3.42 -4.47
N GLY A 58 -11.96 3.08 -5.39
CA GLY A 58 -12.72 1.83 -5.34
C GLY A 58 -11.82 0.59 -5.40
N TYR A 59 -10.82 0.60 -6.27
CA TYR A 59 -9.82 -0.46 -6.36
C TYR A 59 -8.99 -0.57 -5.06
N LEU A 60 -8.43 0.55 -4.59
CA LEU A 60 -7.59 0.56 -3.39
C LEU A 60 -8.36 0.18 -2.13
N LEU A 61 -9.61 0.62 -2.01
CA LEU A 61 -10.51 0.22 -0.93
C LEU A 61 -10.71 -1.30 -0.94
N ALA A 62 -11.06 -1.87 -2.08
CA ALA A 62 -11.28 -3.30 -2.21
C ALA A 62 -10.02 -4.11 -1.87
N VAL A 63 -8.84 -3.69 -2.38
CA VAL A 63 -7.55 -4.29 -2.01
C VAL A 63 -7.33 -4.24 -0.51
N THR A 64 -7.48 -3.07 0.11
CA THR A 64 -7.18 -2.86 1.52
C THR A 64 -8.07 -3.71 2.43
N VAL A 65 -9.37 -3.67 2.18
CA VAL A 65 -10.35 -4.33 3.04
C VAL A 65 -10.28 -5.86 2.94
N THR A 66 -9.85 -6.38 1.80
CA THR A 66 -9.72 -7.84 1.61
C THR A 66 -8.42 -8.43 2.16
N LEU A 67 -7.40 -7.63 2.46
CA LEU A 67 -6.14 -8.14 2.99
C LEU A 67 -6.31 -9.03 4.24
N PRO A 68 -7.03 -8.62 5.31
CA PRO A 68 -7.21 -9.48 6.49
C PRO A 68 -7.94 -10.79 6.16
N VAL A 69 -8.95 -10.71 5.28
CA VAL A 69 -9.73 -11.87 4.85
C VAL A 69 -8.83 -12.88 4.12
N TYR A 70 -8.04 -12.43 3.15
CA TYR A 70 -7.13 -13.31 2.42
C TYR A 70 -5.96 -13.81 3.29
N GLY A 71 -5.53 -13.07 4.28
CA GLY A 71 -4.59 -13.55 5.27
C GLY A 71 -5.13 -14.79 5.98
N LYS A 72 -6.34 -14.70 6.53
CA LYS A 72 -7.00 -15.83 7.20
C LYS A 72 -7.32 -16.99 6.24
N LEU A 73 -7.84 -16.68 5.03
CA LEU A 73 -8.13 -17.70 4.02
C LEU A 73 -6.87 -18.47 3.62
N SER A 74 -5.75 -17.77 3.45
CA SER A 74 -4.48 -18.38 3.09
C SER A 74 -3.93 -19.29 4.19
N ASP A 75 -4.11 -18.94 5.46
CA ASP A 75 -3.78 -19.78 6.60
C ASP A 75 -4.69 -21.01 6.68
N THR A 76 -5.97 -20.85 6.30
CA THR A 76 -6.99 -21.89 6.41
C THR A 76 -6.97 -22.87 5.24
N PHE A 77 -6.92 -22.41 3.99
CA PHE A 77 -7.01 -23.24 2.78
C PHE A 77 -5.66 -23.52 2.09
N GLY A 78 -4.61 -22.81 2.47
CA GLY A 78 -3.32 -22.81 1.80
C GLY A 78 -3.11 -21.56 0.94
N ARG A 79 -1.85 -21.29 0.63
CA ARG A 79 -1.46 -20.09 -0.12
C ARG A 79 -1.77 -20.22 -1.60
N LYS A 80 -1.46 -21.39 -2.18
CA LYS A 80 -1.64 -21.64 -3.61
C LYS A 80 -3.09 -21.52 -4.07
N PRO A 81 -4.08 -22.18 -3.45
CA PRO A 81 -5.48 -22.04 -3.85
C PRO A 81 -5.97 -20.58 -3.76
N VAL A 82 -5.62 -19.89 -2.67
CA VAL A 82 -6.02 -18.48 -2.46
C VAL A 82 -5.38 -17.58 -3.51
N LEU A 83 -4.09 -17.77 -3.81
CA LEU A 83 -3.39 -17.01 -4.86
C LEU A 83 -4.00 -17.25 -6.25
N VAL A 84 -4.32 -18.50 -6.58
CA VAL A 84 -4.93 -18.87 -7.87
C VAL A 84 -6.31 -18.23 -8.03
N VAL A 85 -7.17 -18.35 -7.00
CA VAL A 85 -8.51 -17.73 -7.01
C VAL A 85 -8.41 -16.20 -7.07
N GLY A 86 -7.51 -15.59 -6.29
CA GLY A 86 -7.28 -14.16 -6.31
C GLY A 86 -6.78 -13.64 -7.65
N ALA A 87 -5.82 -14.35 -8.28
CA ALA A 87 -5.33 -14.03 -9.61
C ALA A 87 -6.43 -14.17 -10.68
N ALA A 88 -7.21 -15.24 -10.62
CA ALA A 88 -8.33 -15.44 -11.55
C ALA A 88 -9.39 -14.33 -11.40
N LEU A 89 -9.72 -13.94 -10.16
CA LEU A 89 -10.65 -12.84 -9.89
C LEU A 89 -10.10 -11.49 -10.39
N PHE A 90 -8.81 -11.24 -10.20
CA PHE A 90 -8.13 -10.05 -10.72
C PHE A 90 -8.20 -9.98 -12.25
N LEU A 91 -7.92 -11.09 -12.93
CA LEU A 91 -7.97 -11.15 -14.41
C LEU A 91 -9.38 -11.02 -14.94
N LEU A 92 -10.37 -11.64 -14.27
CA LEU A 92 -11.79 -11.46 -14.61
C LEU A 92 -12.19 -9.99 -14.47
N GLY A 93 -11.83 -9.35 -13.35
CA GLY A 93 -12.06 -7.92 -13.13
C GLY A 93 -11.39 -7.07 -14.20
N SER A 94 -10.16 -7.39 -14.59
CA SER A 94 -9.43 -6.70 -15.65
C SER A 94 -10.11 -6.82 -17.02
N LEU A 95 -10.56 -8.03 -17.39
CA LEU A 95 -11.31 -8.26 -18.60
C LEU A 95 -12.63 -7.44 -18.62
N LEU A 96 -13.36 -7.46 -17.52
CA LEU A 96 -14.60 -6.70 -17.39
C LEU A 96 -14.35 -5.18 -17.44
N CYS A 97 -13.25 -4.68 -16.86
CA CYS A 97 -12.86 -3.28 -17.00
C CYS A 97 -12.64 -2.89 -18.48
N ALA A 98 -11.99 -3.75 -19.26
CA ALA A 98 -11.80 -3.51 -20.68
C ALA A 98 -13.15 -3.50 -21.47
N LEU A 99 -14.16 -4.21 -20.98
CA LEU A 99 -15.49 -4.28 -21.58
C LEU A 99 -16.47 -3.23 -21.03
N ALA A 100 -16.03 -2.34 -20.16
CA ALA A 100 -16.90 -1.36 -19.53
C ALA A 100 -17.52 -0.39 -20.55
N TRP A 101 -18.81 -0.13 -20.38
CA TRP A 101 -19.63 0.70 -21.26
C TRP A 101 -20.01 2.07 -20.68
N ASN A 102 -19.74 2.30 -19.40
CA ASN A 102 -19.87 3.59 -18.72
C ASN A 102 -18.96 3.63 -17.47
N MET A 103 -18.77 4.81 -16.89
CA MET A 103 -17.90 5.03 -15.75
C MET A 103 -18.33 4.21 -14.51
N ALA A 104 -19.63 4.09 -14.24
CA ALA A 104 -20.14 3.33 -13.07
C ALA A 104 -19.83 1.83 -13.21
N ALA A 105 -20.01 1.25 -14.40
CA ALA A 105 -19.62 -0.13 -14.69
C ALA A 105 -18.11 -0.35 -14.52
N LEU A 106 -17.29 0.58 -15.03
CA LEU A 106 -15.84 0.53 -14.88
C LEU A 106 -15.44 0.55 -13.41
N ILE A 107 -16.03 1.43 -12.60
CA ILE A 107 -15.76 1.50 -11.14
C ILE A 107 -16.15 0.18 -10.45
N ALA A 108 -17.33 -0.37 -10.75
CA ALA A 108 -17.76 -1.64 -10.18
C ALA A 108 -16.81 -2.79 -10.54
N PHE A 109 -16.32 -2.84 -11.77
CA PHE A 109 -15.36 -3.84 -12.23
C PHE A 109 -13.97 -3.61 -11.64
N ARG A 110 -13.57 -2.36 -11.37
CA ARG A 110 -12.36 -2.02 -10.62
C ARG A 110 -12.43 -2.50 -9.17
N VAL A 111 -13.59 -2.38 -8.51
CA VAL A 111 -13.79 -2.96 -7.18
C VAL A 111 -13.62 -4.48 -7.23
N LEU A 112 -14.22 -5.17 -8.21
CA LEU A 112 -14.06 -6.61 -8.40
C LEU A 112 -12.59 -6.99 -8.62
N GLN A 113 -11.87 -6.24 -9.47
CA GLN A 113 -10.45 -6.42 -9.71
C GLN A 113 -9.62 -6.22 -8.44
N GLY A 114 -9.96 -5.21 -7.64
CA GLY A 114 -9.33 -4.92 -6.35
C GLY A 114 -9.51 -6.05 -5.33
N LEU A 115 -10.66 -6.75 -5.33
CA LEU A 115 -10.85 -7.95 -4.50
C LEU A 115 -9.77 -9.01 -4.82
N GLY A 116 -9.46 -9.22 -6.11
CA GLY A 116 -8.36 -10.11 -6.51
C GLY A 116 -6.96 -9.55 -6.16
N GLY A 117 -6.79 -8.23 -6.28
CA GLY A 117 -5.53 -7.53 -5.98
C GLY A 117 -5.06 -7.69 -4.52
N GLY A 118 -6.00 -7.70 -3.57
CA GLY A 118 -5.69 -7.98 -2.16
C GLY A 118 -5.11 -9.37 -1.92
N ALA A 119 -5.66 -10.39 -2.61
CA ALA A 119 -5.11 -11.75 -2.56
C ALA A 119 -3.67 -11.80 -3.13
N LEU A 120 -3.43 -11.14 -4.27
CA LEU A 120 -2.10 -11.09 -4.88
C LEU A 120 -1.09 -10.46 -3.92
N GLN A 121 -1.36 -9.29 -3.36
CA GLN A 121 -0.43 -8.61 -2.46
C GLN A 121 -0.18 -9.39 -1.17
N GLY A 122 -1.22 -9.82 -0.47
CA GLY A 122 -1.10 -10.51 0.82
C GLY A 122 -0.44 -11.89 0.69
N THR A 123 -0.90 -12.71 -0.27
CA THR A 123 -0.45 -14.10 -0.40
C THR A 123 0.96 -14.20 -0.97
N VAL A 124 1.35 -13.33 -1.91
CA VAL A 124 2.73 -13.30 -2.45
C VAL A 124 3.73 -12.98 -1.35
N GLN A 125 3.43 -12.01 -0.49
CA GLN A 125 4.29 -11.65 0.65
C GLN A 125 4.44 -12.80 1.66
N THR A 126 3.34 -13.52 1.92
CA THR A 126 3.34 -14.68 2.81
C THR A 126 4.13 -15.83 2.21
N LEU A 127 3.91 -16.15 0.92
CA LEU A 127 4.64 -17.21 0.22
C LEU A 127 6.15 -16.96 0.18
N ALA A 128 6.56 -15.69 0.02
CA ALA A 128 7.98 -15.34 0.08
C ALA A 128 8.61 -15.70 1.44
N ALA A 129 7.84 -15.63 2.53
CA ALA A 129 8.31 -16.02 3.85
C ALA A 129 8.22 -17.55 4.10
N ASP A 130 7.27 -18.23 3.47
CA ASP A 130 7.05 -19.67 3.66
C ASP A 130 8.03 -20.54 2.84
N LEU A 131 8.42 -20.08 1.65
CA LEU A 131 9.23 -20.83 0.71
C LEU A 131 10.73 -20.63 0.90
N TYR A 132 11.13 -19.59 1.64
CA TYR A 132 12.54 -19.21 1.78
C TYR A 132 12.94 -19.11 3.26
N PRO A 133 14.12 -19.68 3.62
CA PRO A 133 14.65 -19.58 4.97
C PRO A 133 14.94 -18.11 5.32
N LEU A 134 15.03 -17.83 6.62
CA LEU A 134 15.16 -16.47 7.15
C LEU A 134 16.31 -15.68 6.49
N GLU A 135 17.40 -16.37 6.14
CA GLU A 135 18.57 -15.77 5.49
C GLU A 135 18.29 -15.28 4.06
N GLU A 136 17.40 -15.93 3.33
CA GLU A 136 17.10 -15.63 1.92
C GLU A 136 15.94 -14.64 1.78
N ARG A 137 15.06 -14.52 2.78
CA ARG A 137 13.88 -13.65 2.77
C ARG A 137 14.18 -12.20 2.36
N PRO A 138 15.26 -11.55 2.85
CA PRO A 138 15.56 -10.18 2.45
C PRO A 138 15.84 -10.03 0.96
N ARG A 139 16.52 -10.99 0.35
CA ARG A 139 16.81 -10.96 -1.09
C ARG A 139 15.54 -11.12 -1.92
N ILE A 140 14.64 -12.00 -1.49
CA ILE A 140 13.36 -12.22 -2.19
C ILE A 140 12.46 -10.98 -2.01
N GLN A 141 12.36 -10.43 -0.80
CA GLN A 141 11.61 -9.20 -0.54
C GLN A 141 12.17 -8.00 -1.32
N ALA A 142 13.48 -7.88 -1.46
CA ALA A 142 14.09 -6.86 -2.28
C ALA A 142 13.71 -7.00 -3.77
N ARG A 143 13.68 -8.25 -4.31
CA ARG A 143 13.20 -8.51 -5.68
C ARG A 143 11.72 -8.12 -5.85
N LEU A 144 10.87 -8.45 -4.89
CA LEU A 144 9.45 -8.03 -4.91
C LEU A 144 9.32 -6.50 -4.82
N SER A 145 10.14 -5.82 -4.02
CA SER A 145 10.18 -4.36 -3.95
C SER A 145 10.66 -3.74 -5.26
N THR A 146 11.62 -4.38 -5.97
CA THR A 146 12.08 -3.93 -7.29
C THR A 146 10.95 -3.98 -8.32
N VAL A 147 10.04 -4.96 -8.24
CA VAL A 147 8.85 -5.02 -9.10
C VAL A 147 7.99 -3.77 -8.92
N TRP A 148 7.76 -3.34 -7.68
CA TRP A 148 7.04 -2.10 -7.41
C TRP A 148 7.76 -0.87 -7.96
N ALA A 149 9.07 -0.80 -7.79
CA ALA A 149 9.87 0.31 -8.31
C ALA A 149 9.82 0.40 -9.85
N VAL A 150 9.96 -0.74 -10.52
CA VAL A 150 9.86 -0.81 -11.99
C VAL A 150 8.44 -0.46 -12.45
N SER A 151 7.42 -0.96 -11.78
CA SER A 151 6.01 -0.67 -12.11
C SER A 151 5.67 0.81 -11.93
N ALA A 152 6.22 1.47 -10.91
CA ALA A 152 5.99 2.90 -10.67
C ALA A 152 6.56 3.78 -11.80
N ILE A 153 7.63 3.34 -12.45
CA ILE A 153 8.26 4.06 -13.58
C ILE A 153 7.62 3.63 -14.92
N ALA A 154 7.52 2.32 -15.14
CA ALA A 154 7.03 1.77 -16.41
C ALA A 154 5.52 1.92 -16.59
N GLY A 155 4.74 1.90 -15.48
CA GLY A 155 3.27 1.99 -15.53
C GLY A 155 2.77 3.24 -16.25
N PRO A 156 3.12 4.45 -15.80
CA PRO A 156 2.72 5.68 -16.48
C PRO A 156 3.22 5.76 -17.93
N GLY A 157 4.43 5.29 -18.21
CA GLY A 157 4.97 5.24 -19.58
C GLY A 157 4.16 4.33 -20.50
N LEU A 158 3.93 3.09 -20.07
CA LEU A 158 3.12 2.13 -20.84
C LEU A 158 1.66 2.60 -20.96
N GLY A 159 1.07 3.11 -19.88
CA GLY A 159 -0.29 3.61 -19.89
C GLY A 159 -0.47 4.78 -20.86
N GLY A 160 0.47 5.73 -20.87
CA GLY A 160 0.46 6.85 -21.80
C GLY A 160 0.59 6.41 -23.26
N VAL A 161 1.50 5.48 -23.57
CA VAL A 161 1.67 4.92 -24.92
C VAL A 161 0.42 4.18 -25.38
N LEU A 162 -0.14 3.30 -24.54
CA LEU A 162 -1.34 2.54 -24.88
C LEU A 162 -2.56 3.45 -25.08
N ALA A 163 -2.73 4.46 -24.23
CA ALA A 163 -3.83 5.41 -24.35
C ALA A 163 -3.69 6.32 -25.56
N ALA A 164 -2.45 6.71 -25.93
CA ALA A 164 -2.23 7.62 -27.08
C ALA A 164 -2.28 6.93 -28.44
N TYR A 165 -1.78 5.68 -28.56
CA TYR A 165 -1.57 5.00 -29.84
C TYR A 165 -2.48 3.78 -30.07
N ALA A 166 -3.20 3.32 -29.03
CA ALA A 166 -4.15 2.21 -29.15
C ALA A 166 -5.52 2.64 -28.61
N ASP A 167 -5.97 2.02 -27.53
CA ASP A 167 -7.21 2.34 -26.83
C ASP A 167 -6.91 2.19 -25.33
N TRP A 168 -7.49 3.03 -24.48
CA TRP A 168 -7.32 2.93 -23.04
C TRP A 168 -7.69 1.55 -22.47
N ARG A 169 -8.55 0.79 -23.15
CA ARG A 169 -8.93 -0.57 -22.77
C ARG A 169 -7.74 -1.53 -22.72
N TRP A 170 -6.70 -1.27 -23.52
CA TRP A 170 -5.48 -2.08 -23.53
C TRP A 170 -4.71 -2.03 -22.20
N ILE A 171 -4.86 -0.98 -21.39
CA ILE A 171 -4.24 -0.93 -20.06
C ILE A 171 -4.75 -2.04 -19.14
N PHE A 172 -5.99 -2.50 -19.37
CA PHE A 172 -6.56 -3.65 -18.66
C PHE A 172 -6.27 -4.97 -19.38
N LEU A 173 -6.34 -5.00 -20.72
CA LEU A 173 -6.09 -6.21 -21.49
C LEU A 173 -4.65 -6.73 -21.36
N ILE A 174 -3.66 -5.86 -21.15
CA ILE A 174 -2.25 -6.26 -20.93
C ILE A 174 -2.08 -7.15 -19.69
N ASN A 175 -2.97 -7.04 -18.72
CA ASN A 175 -2.95 -7.89 -17.53
C ASN A 175 -3.29 -9.35 -17.86
N LEU A 176 -4.04 -9.63 -18.92
CA LEU A 176 -4.49 -10.99 -19.26
C LEU A 176 -3.33 -11.90 -19.65
N PRO A 177 -2.46 -11.58 -20.62
CA PRO A 177 -1.33 -12.44 -20.97
C PRO A 177 -0.31 -12.56 -19.82
N VAL A 178 -0.01 -11.47 -19.10
CA VAL A 178 0.91 -11.48 -17.96
C VAL A 178 0.35 -12.34 -16.83
N GLY A 179 -0.93 -12.20 -16.53
CA GLY A 179 -1.60 -12.95 -15.48
C GLY A 179 -1.83 -14.42 -15.85
N ALA A 180 -2.12 -14.73 -17.12
CA ALA A 180 -2.22 -16.11 -17.58
C ALA A 180 -0.86 -16.83 -17.42
N LEU A 181 0.24 -16.16 -17.76
CA LEU A 181 1.59 -16.67 -17.55
C LEU A 181 1.89 -16.87 -16.06
N ALA A 182 1.55 -15.88 -15.21
CA ALA A 182 1.72 -15.97 -13.76
C ALA A 182 0.93 -17.16 -13.19
N LEU A 183 -0.34 -17.31 -13.56
CA LEU A 183 -1.20 -18.43 -13.15
C LEU A 183 -0.63 -19.77 -13.59
N TRP A 184 -0.20 -19.89 -14.84
CA TRP A 184 0.40 -21.10 -15.37
C TRP A 184 1.65 -21.49 -14.57
N LEU A 185 2.54 -20.54 -14.29
CA LEU A 185 3.73 -20.79 -13.48
C LEU A 185 3.39 -21.19 -12.05
N ILE A 186 2.40 -20.53 -11.42
CA ILE A 186 1.93 -20.84 -10.06
C ILE A 186 1.37 -22.27 -10.02
N VAL A 187 0.47 -22.61 -10.93
CA VAL A 187 -0.17 -23.94 -10.95
C VAL A 187 0.84 -25.04 -11.16
N ARG A 188 1.82 -24.85 -12.08
CA ARG A 188 2.79 -25.87 -12.48
C ARG A 188 3.95 -26.02 -11.50
N HIS A 189 4.49 -24.93 -10.94
CA HIS A 189 5.74 -24.95 -10.19
C HIS A 189 5.58 -24.73 -8.69
N LEU A 190 4.51 -24.05 -8.25
CA LEU A 190 4.29 -23.84 -6.83
C LEU A 190 3.71 -25.12 -6.19
N HIS A 191 4.51 -25.73 -5.33
CA HIS A 191 4.10 -26.88 -4.51
C HIS A 191 4.16 -26.43 -3.06
N GLU A 192 3.04 -26.53 -2.35
CA GLU A 192 3.02 -26.33 -0.91
C GLU A 192 3.40 -27.65 -0.22
N PRO A 193 4.19 -27.60 0.85
CA PRO A 193 4.44 -28.79 1.67
C PRO A 193 3.11 -29.34 2.20
N PRO A 194 3.03 -30.66 2.40
CA PRO A 194 1.85 -31.28 3.00
C PRO A 194 1.53 -30.59 4.33
N ARG A 195 0.27 -30.24 4.52
CA ARG A 195 -0.18 -29.61 5.77
C ARG A 195 0.07 -30.55 6.94
N GLU A 196 0.85 -30.14 7.90
CA GLU A 196 0.76 -30.71 9.23
C GLU A 196 -0.67 -30.51 9.74
N LYS A 197 -1.38 -31.60 9.98
CA LYS A 197 -2.69 -31.55 10.60
C LYS A 197 -2.52 -30.86 11.95
N SER A 198 -3.01 -29.64 12.07
CA SER A 198 -2.94 -28.90 13.33
C SER A 198 -3.48 -29.78 14.46
N PRO A 199 -2.75 -29.94 15.59
CA PRO A 199 -3.18 -30.79 16.71
C PRO A 199 -4.49 -30.33 17.35
N ARG A 200 -5.02 -29.16 16.99
CA ARG A 200 -6.30 -28.61 17.48
C ARG A 200 -7.55 -29.16 16.84
N GLY A 201 -7.45 -30.10 15.91
CA GLY A 201 -8.60 -30.72 15.23
C GLY A 201 -8.85 -32.15 15.69
N THR A 202 -9.25 -32.39 16.92
CA THR A 202 -9.97 -33.61 17.31
C THR A 202 -11.36 -33.59 16.69
N GLY A 203 -11.50 -34.23 15.56
CA GLY A 203 -12.78 -34.38 14.88
C GLY A 203 -12.78 -33.68 13.53
N GLY A 204 -13.01 -34.45 12.46
CA GLY A 204 -13.02 -34.07 11.04
C GLY A 204 -14.02 -33.00 10.61
N THR A 205 -14.13 -31.92 11.37
CA THR A 205 -14.94 -30.76 11.01
C THR A 205 -14.20 -29.89 10.00
N ARG A 206 -14.83 -29.66 8.87
CA ARG A 206 -14.35 -28.70 7.85
C ARG A 206 -14.02 -27.36 8.51
N PRO A 207 -12.91 -26.69 8.12
CA PRO A 207 -12.57 -25.38 8.64
C PRO A 207 -13.78 -24.44 8.44
N ARG A 208 -14.26 -23.85 9.53
CA ARG A 208 -15.38 -22.91 9.49
C ARG A 208 -14.81 -21.52 9.28
N ILE A 209 -15.22 -20.87 8.18
CA ILE A 209 -14.89 -19.46 7.95
C ILE A 209 -15.97 -18.62 8.59
N ASP A 210 -15.56 -17.59 9.30
CA ASP A 210 -16.46 -16.56 9.77
C ASP A 210 -16.82 -15.59 8.62
N TRP A 211 -17.77 -16.02 7.78
CA TRP A 211 -18.25 -15.16 6.69
C TRP A 211 -18.95 -13.90 7.22
N ALA A 212 -19.56 -13.97 8.40
CA ALA A 212 -20.19 -12.81 9.01
C ALA A 212 -19.13 -11.79 9.45
N GLY A 213 -18.04 -12.26 10.09
CA GLY A 213 -16.89 -11.43 10.43
C GLY A 213 -16.21 -10.85 9.17
N ALA A 214 -16.00 -11.67 8.13
CA ALA A 214 -15.43 -11.22 6.87
C ALA A 214 -16.26 -10.08 6.23
N LEU A 215 -17.58 -10.25 6.16
CA LEU A 215 -18.48 -9.24 5.62
C LEU A 215 -18.51 -7.98 6.49
N ALA A 216 -18.54 -8.16 7.82
CA ALA A 216 -18.53 -7.04 8.75
C ALA A 216 -17.22 -6.22 8.66
N VAL A 217 -16.05 -6.87 8.59
CA VAL A 217 -14.74 -6.23 8.37
C VAL A 217 -14.74 -5.50 7.03
N PHE A 218 -15.24 -6.14 5.97
CA PHE A 218 -15.34 -5.53 4.64
C PHE A 218 -16.24 -4.29 4.67
N ALA A 219 -17.43 -4.38 5.24
CA ALA A 219 -18.37 -3.26 5.33
C ALA A 219 -17.81 -2.11 6.19
N CYS A 220 -17.25 -2.43 7.36
CA CYS A 220 -16.64 -1.45 8.26
C CYS A 220 -15.49 -0.71 7.57
N GLY A 221 -14.54 -1.45 7.00
CA GLY A 221 -13.40 -0.88 6.26
C GLY A 221 -13.87 -0.04 5.07
N GLY A 222 -14.81 -0.57 4.27
CA GLY A 222 -15.38 0.14 3.12
C GLY A 222 -16.01 1.48 3.50
N VAL A 223 -16.86 1.49 4.55
CA VAL A 223 -17.52 2.71 5.02
C VAL A 223 -16.53 3.72 5.59
N LEU A 224 -15.62 3.29 6.48
CA LEU A 224 -14.65 4.19 7.10
C LEU A 224 -13.64 4.75 6.08
N LEU A 225 -13.12 3.92 5.19
CA LEU A 225 -12.20 4.37 4.16
C LEU A 225 -12.89 5.28 3.14
N THR A 226 -14.17 5.01 2.80
CA THR A 226 -14.97 5.91 1.96
C THR A 226 -15.16 7.27 2.64
N ALA A 227 -15.47 7.29 3.94
CA ALA A 227 -15.59 8.53 4.70
C ALA A 227 -14.29 9.34 4.66
N LEU A 228 -13.13 8.67 4.78
CA LEU A 228 -11.81 9.30 4.73
C LEU A 228 -11.42 9.78 3.33
N VAL A 229 -11.69 9.01 2.28
CA VAL A 229 -11.31 9.34 0.90
C VAL A 229 -12.19 10.46 0.34
N GLN A 230 -13.48 10.45 0.67
CA GLN A 230 -14.44 11.41 0.11
C GLN A 230 -14.65 12.63 1.01
N GLY A 231 -14.30 12.54 2.28
CA GLY A 231 -14.32 13.69 3.19
C GLY A 231 -13.38 14.79 2.72
N GLY A 232 -13.88 16.03 2.67
CA GLY A 232 -13.14 17.18 2.15
C GLY A 232 -13.02 17.24 0.62
N VAL A 233 -13.47 16.21 -0.11
CA VAL A 233 -13.47 16.14 -1.59
C VAL A 233 -14.89 16.21 -2.12
N ALA A 234 -15.72 15.20 -1.86
CA ALA A 234 -17.11 15.14 -2.32
C ALA A 234 -18.07 15.94 -1.41
N TRP A 235 -17.71 16.09 -0.15
CA TRP A 235 -18.50 16.83 0.87
C TRP A 235 -17.59 17.36 1.99
N PRO A 236 -17.98 18.46 2.67
CA PRO A 236 -17.22 19.00 3.80
C PRO A 236 -17.11 18.00 4.96
N TRP A 237 -16.00 18.02 5.69
CA TRP A 237 -15.71 17.11 6.81
C TRP A 237 -16.78 17.09 7.90
N LEU A 238 -17.38 18.25 8.23
CA LEU A 238 -18.42 18.39 9.26
C LEU A 238 -19.82 18.39 8.68
N SER A 239 -20.02 17.89 7.46
CA SER A 239 -21.33 17.75 6.85
C SER A 239 -22.10 16.51 7.35
N ALA A 240 -23.42 16.52 7.19
CA ALA A 240 -24.26 15.39 7.55
C ALA A 240 -23.83 14.06 6.90
N PRO A 241 -23.47 13.98 5.60
CA PRO A 241 -22.96 12.76 5.00
C PRO A 241 -21.66 12.25 5.66
N SER A 242 -20.68 13.12 5.94
CA SER A 242 -19.45 12.73 6.63
C SER A 242 -19.74 12.15 8.01
N LEU A 243 -20.50 12.88 8.82
CA LEU A 243 -20.84 12.46 10.18
C LEU A 243 -21.64 11.14 10.19
N ALA A 244 -22.57 10.97 9.25
CA ALA A 244 -23.33 9.73 9.10
C ALA A 244 -22.44 8.55 8.74
N LEU A 245 -21.48 8.73 7.81
CA LEU A 245 -20.54 7.67 7.44
C LEU A 245 -19.58 7.31 8.59
N PHE A 246 -19.06 8.30 9.33
CA PHE A 246 -18.23 8.02 10.50
C PHE A 246 -19.04 7.32 11.61
N ALA A 247 -20.27 7.76 11.89
CA ALA A 247 -21.14 7.10 12.85
C ALA A 247 -21.46 5.67 12.43
N ALA A 248 -21.83 5.44 11.16
CA ALA A 248 -22.06 4.11 10.61
C ALA A 248 -20.81 3.24 10.70
N GLY A 249 -19.64 3.79 10.37
CA GLY A 249 -18.37 3.10 10.47
C GLY A 249 -18.02 2.69 11.90
N LEU A 250 -18.26 3.55 12.89
CA LEU A 250 -18.05 3.23 14.30
C LEU A 250 -19.05 2.16 14.80
N LEU A 251 -20.31 2.21 14.38
CA LEU A 251 -21.27 1.16 14.68
C LEU A 251 -20.88 -0.19 14.07
N LEU A 252 -20.43 -0.18 12.82
CA LEU A 252 -19.89 -1.37 12.16
C LEU A 252 -18.62 -1.88 12.84
N LEU A 253 -17.74 -1.00 13.31
CA LEU A 253 -16.55 -1.38 14.08
C LEU A 253 -16.96 -2.08 15.40
N ALA A 254 -17.94 -1.54 16.10
CA ALA A 254 -18.49 -2.19 17.30
C ALA A 254 -19.09 -3.57 16.96
N ALA A 255 -19.81 -3.67 15.85
CA ALA A 255 -20.35 -4.95 15.37
C ALA A 255 -19.24 -5.95 15.03
N VAL A 256 -18.17 -5.51 14.33
CA VAL A 256 -16.97 -6.33 14.05
C VAL A 256 -16.40 -6.87 15.37
N VAL A 257 -16.17 -6.01 16.35
CA VAL A 257 -15.60 -6.44 17.66
C VAL A 257 -16.51 -7.47 18.34
N VAL A 258 -17.80 -7.32 18.27
CA VAL A 258 -18.75 -8.28 18.88
C VAL A 258 -18.76 -9.61 18.13
N ILE A 259 -18.81 -9.58 16.80
CA ILE A 259 -18.80 -10.77 15.94
C ILE A 259 -17.48 -11.53 16.13
N GLU A 260 -16.34 -10.86 15.98
CA GLU A 260 -15.00 -11.44 16.11
C GLU A 260 -14.75 -12.05 17.50
N ARG A 261 -15.29 -11.45 18.58
CA ARG A 261 -15.19 -12.02 19.92
C ARG A 261 -16.02 -13.30 20.11
N ARG A 262 -17.07 -13.50 19.33
CA ARG A 262 -17.95 -14.67 19.38
C ARG A 262 -17.59 -15.72 18.36
N ALA A 263 -16.83 -15.37 17.34
CA ALA A 263 -16.41 -16.27 16.29
C ALA A 263 -15.46 -17.35 16.81
N ALA A 264 -15.69 -18.59 16.40
CA ALA A 264 -14.77 -19.70 16.70
C ALA A 264 -13.41 -19.52 16.00
N GLU A 265 -13.44 -18.97 14.78
CA GLU A 265 -12.24 -18.67 13.98
C GLU A 265 -12.33 -17.25 13.40
N PRO A 266 -11.97 -16.22 14.20
CA PRO A 266 -12.08 -14.82 13.79
C PRO A 266 -11.16 -14.48 12.60
N ILE A 267 -11.57 -13.52 11.78
CA ILE A 267 -10.78 -12.99 10.64
C ILE A 267 -9.57 -12.19 11.13
N ILE A 268 -9.78 -11.36 12.17
CA ILE A 268 -8.70 -10.61 12.83
C ILE A 268 -8.55 -11.13 14.26
N PRO A 269 -7.80 -12.22 14.46
CA PRO A 269 -7.68 -12.82 15.77
C PRO A 269 -7.10 -11.86 16.79
N GLY A 270 -7.62 -11.87 18.02
CA GLY A 270 -7.19 -10.97 19.09
C GLY A 270 -5.70 -11.06 19.43
N TRP A 271 -5.02 -12.19 19.11
CA TRP A 271 -3.59 -12.33 19.33
C TRP A 271 -2.76 -11.35 18.47
N VAL A 272 -3.24 -10.89 17.33
CA VAL A 272 -2.59 -9.89 16.46
C VAL A 272 -2.29 -8.61 17.24
N TRP A 273 -3.20 -8.20 18.12
CA TRP A 273 -3.06 -7.00 18.95
C TRP A 273 -2.50 -7.28 20.34
N ARG A 274 -2.61 -8.51 20.85
CA ARG A 274 -2.07 -8.91 22.16
C ARG A 274 -0.57 -9.20 22.12
N ARG A 275 -0.06 -9.72 21.00
CA ARG A 275 1.39 -9.95 20.84
C ARG A 275 2.09 -8.61 20.59
N ARG A 276 2.82 -8.11 21.57
CA ARG A 276 3.49 -6.79 21.55
C ARG A 276 4.30 -6.54 20.28
N THR A 277 5.01 -7.56 19.78
CA THR A 277 5.81 -7.47 18.56
C THR A 277 4.93 -7.12 17.35
N ILE A 278 3.84 -7.85 17.16
CA ILE A 278 2.96 -7.69 15.98
C ILE A 278 2.18 -6.37 16.10
N ALA A 279 1.64 -6.05 17.27
CA ALA A 279 0.95 -4.80 17.52
C ALA A 279 1.84 -3.57 17.26
N ALA A 280 3.09 -3.60 17.77
CA ALA A 280 4.04 -2.52 17.52
C ALA A 280 4.39 -2.36 16.04
N VAL A 281 4.58 -3.47 15.32
CA VAL A 281 4.88 -3.44 13.88
C VAL A 281 3.67 -2.96 13.07
N ASN A 282 2.45 -3.39 13.42
CA ASN A 282 1.22 -2.92 12.80
C ASN A 282 1.07 -1.40 12.92
N LEU A 283 1.27 -0.86 14.12
CA LEU A 283 1.23 0.59 14.36
C LEU A 283 2.35 1.34 13.64
N ALA A 284 3.58 0.82 13.69
CA ALA A 284 4.73 1.43 13.04
C ALA A 284 4.59 1.46 11.52
N LEU A 285 4.08 0.38 10.90
CA LEU A 285 3.82 0.34 9.46
C LEU A 285 2.54 1.08 9.07
N GLY A 286 1.58 1.23 9.98
CA GLY A 286 0.49 2.20 9.82
C GLY A 286 1.02 3.64 9.71
N ALA A 287 1.93 4.04 10.59
CA ALA A 287 2.58 5.34 10.50
C ALA A 287 3.46 5.49 9.25
N LEU A 288 4.10 4.40 8.76
CA LEU A 288 4.76 4.39 7.45
C LEU A 288 3.77 4.74 6.33
N GLY A 289 2.58 4.14 6.35
CA GLY A 289 1.53 4.46 5.39
C GLY A 289 1.23 5.96 5.38
N VAL A 290 1.01 6.54 6.56
CA VAL A 290 0.76 7.99 6.71
C VAL A 290 1.89 8.82 6.09
N LEU A 291 3.12 8.59 6.48
CA LEU A 291 4.26 9.40 6.02
C LEU A 291 4.56 9.27 4.52
N MET A 292 4.25 8.11 3.90
CA MET A 292 4.46 7.88 2.47
C MET A 292 3.66 8.83 1.58
N VAL A 293 2.57 9.38 2.07
CA VAL A 293 1.70 10.30 1.30
C VAL A 293 2.43 11.61 0.98
N ALA A 294 3.26 12.12 1.90
CA ALA A 294 3.99 13.36 1.67
C ALA A 294 4.86 13.30 0.40
N PRO A 295 5.79 12.35 0.23
CA PRO A 295 6.56 12.27 -1.00
C PRO A 295 5.74 11.84 -2.22
N THR A 296 4.77 10.92 -2.09
CA THR A 296 4.07 10.38 -3.27
C THR A 296 3.06 11.35 -3.89
N VAL A 297 2.42 12.18 -3.08
CA VAL A 297 1.35 13.09 -3.53
C VAL A 297 1.84 14.53 -3.61
N PHE A 298 2.55 15.00 -2.60
CA PHE A 298 2.87 16.42 -2.48
C PHE A 298 4.22 16.83 -3.09
N LEU A 299 5.19 15.90 -3.20
CA LEU A 299 6.47 16.22 -3.85
C LEU A 299 6.32 16.56 -5.35
N PRO A 300 5.55 15.80 -6.15
CA PRO A 300 5.34 16.18 -7.55
C PRO A 300 4.70 17.57 -7.70
N THR A 301 3.75 17.92 -6.82
CA THR A 301 3.13 19.25 -6.79
C THR A 301 4.16 20.33 -6.48
N TYR A 302 5.00 20.13 -5.46
CA TYR A 302 6.10 21.05 -5.12
C TYR A 302 7.08 21.20 -6.30
N ALA A 303 7.50 20.09 -6.91
CA ALA A 303 8.46 20.10 -7.99
C ALA A 303 7.94 20.84 -9.24
N GLN A 304 6.66 20.70 -9.56
CA GLN A 304 6.05 21.38 -10.69
C GLN A 304 5.74 22.85 -10.39
N SER A 305 5.09 23.14 -9.25
CA SER A 305 4.60 24.50 -8.96
C SER A 305 5.67 25.42 -8.38
N VAL A 306 6.62 24.90 -7.58
CA VAL A 306 7.66 25.70 -6.91
C VAL A 306 8.97 25.71 -7.69
N LEU A 307 9.43 24.52 -8.12
CA LEU A 307 10.69 24.42 -8.88
C LEU A 307 10.51 24.62 -10.40
N GLY A 308 9.26 24.71 -10.89
CA GLY A 308 8.95 24.93 -12.31
C GLY A 308 9.36 23.73 -13.20
N LEU A 309 9.42 22.52 -12.65
CA LEU A 309 9.83 21.35 -13.41
C LEU A 309 8.68 20.84 -14.28
N ALA A 310 9.01 20.36 -15.48
CA ALA A 310 8.06 19.62 -16.28
C ALA A 310 7.58 18.34 -15.54
N PRO A 311 6.35 17.84 -15.78
CA PRO A 311 5.79 16.68 -15.08
C PRO A 311 6.70 15.46 -15.07
N VAL A 312 7.39 15.19 -16.19
CA VAL A 312 8.34 14.08 -16.32
C VAL A 312 9.54 14.26 -15.39
N ALA A 313 10.11 15.46 -15.33
CA ALA A 313 11.25 15.76 -14.46
C ALA A 313 10.83 15.67 -12.97
N ALA A 314 9.65 16.17 -12.60
CA ALA A 314 9.09 16.02 -11.27
C ALA A 314 8.91 14.54 -10.88
N GLY A 315 8.45 13.71 -11.81
CA GLY A 315 8.36 12.26 -11.63
C GLY A 315 9.72 11.60 -11.40
N PHE A 316 10.79 12.05 -12.09
CA PHE A 316 12.15 11.55 -11.83
C PHE A 316 12.63 11.91 -10.42
N VAL A 317 12.40 13.12 -9.93
CA VAL A 317 12.74 13.52 -8.55
C VAL A 317 12.10 12.59 -7.54
N LEU A 318 10.84 12.22 -7.73
CA LEU A 318 10.15 11.25 -6.89
C LEU A 318 10.75 9.84 -7.06
N SER A 319 11.00 9.41 -8.31
CA SER A 319 11.39 8.02 -8.59
C SER A 319 12.72 7.60 -7.97
N VAL A 320 13.57 8.55 -7.59
CA VAL A 320 14.89 8.28 -7.00
C VAL A 320 14.77 7.46 -5.69
N TRP A 321 13.75 7.69 -4.86
CA TRP A 321 13.55 6.91 -3.63
C TRP A 321 13.22 5.44 -3.90
N THR A 322 12.54 5.16 -5.02
CA THR A 322 12.18 3.79 -5.40
C THR A 322 13.37 2.96 -5.83
N LEU A 323 14.48 3.60 -6.22
CA LEU A 323 15.74 2.93 -6.54
C LEU A 323 16.53 2.56 -5.28
N SER A 324 16.60 3.48 -4.30
CA SER A 324 17.38 3.26 -3.08
C SER A 324 16.70 2.31 -2.09
N TRP A 325 15.37 2.26 -2.08
CA TRP A 325 14.58 1.42 -1.16
C TRP A 325 14.89 -0.08 -1.29
N PRO A 326 14.79 -0.72 -2.48
CA PRO A 326 15.10 -2.15 -2.62
C PRO A 326 16.57 -2.47 -2.29
N VAL A 327 17.49 -1.58 -2.65
CA VAL A 327 18.92 -1.74 -2.36
C VAL A 327 19.16 -1.77 -0.85
N SER A 328 18.66 -0.76 -0.14
CA SER A 328 18.78 -0.69 1.30
C SER A 328 18.04 -1.84 2.01
N ALA A 329 16.87 -2.22 1.51
CA ALA A 329 16.13 -3.38 1.99
C ALA A 329 16.98 -4.66 1.89
N ALA A 330 17.62 -4.92 0.74
CA ALA A 330 18.50 -6.08 0.56
C ALA A 330 19.69 -6.05 1.53
N LEU A 331 20.26 -4.88 1.76
CA LEU A 331 21.41 -4.70 2.66
C LEU A 331 21.03 -4.73 4.14
N SER A 332 19.77 -4.49 4.48
CA SER A 332 19.28 -4.43 5.87
C SER A 332 19.58 -5.71 6.66
N GLN A 333 19.72 -6.86 5.98
CA GLN A 333 20.10 -8.13 6.58
C GLN A 333 21.43 -8.05 7.36
N HIS A 334 22.43 -7.35 6.81
CA HIS A 334 23.73 -7.21 7.47
C HIS A 334 23.63 -6.38 8.74
N VAL A 335 22.66 -5.47 8.80
CA VAL A 335 22.43 -4.61 9.96
C VAL A 335 21.61 -5.35 11.01
N TYR A 336 20.45 -5.92 10.67
CA TYR A 336 19.58 -6.54 11.67
C TYR A 336 20.17 -7.84 12.25
N ARG A 337 21.08 -8.52 11.58
CA ARG A 337 21.84 -9.64 12.15
C ARG A 337 22.76 -9.19 13.29
N ARG A 338 23.23 -7.92 13.28
CA ARG A 338 24.12 -7.37 14.31
C ARG A 338 23.37 -6.73 15.46
N ILE A 339 22.37 -5.89 15.16
CA ILE A 339 21.68 -5.08 16.17
C ILE A 339 20.21 -5.51 16.41
N GLY A 340 19.69 -6.47 15.64
CA GLY A 340 18.31 -6.96 15.74
C GLY A 340 17.31 -6.19 14.85
N PHE A 341 16.11 -6.79 14.69
CA PHE A 341 15.06 -6.26 13.81
C PHE A 341 14.56 -4.87 14.27
N ARG A 342 14.29 -4.73 15.58
CA ARG A 342 13.76 -3.49 16.17
C ARG A 342 14.72 -2.33 15.98
N ASP A 343 15.99 -2.51 16.41
CA ASP A 343 16.94 -1.41 16.46
C ASP A 343 17.36 -0.99 15.02
N THR A 344 17.39 -1.93 14.08
CA THR A 344 17.56 -1.61 12.65
C THR A 344 16.40 -0.76 12.11
N ALA A 345 15.16 -1.13 12.46
CA ALA A 345 13.99 -0.37 12.04
C ALA A 345 13.96 1.02 12.71
N MET A 346 14.34 1.11 13.99
CA MET A 346 14.46 2.40 14.70
C MET A 346 15.51 3.30 14.04
N LEU A 347 16.66 2.75 13.64
CA LEU A 347 17.67 3.50 12.89
C LEU A 347 17.09 4.04 11.59
N GLY A 348 16.41 3.20 10.80
CA GLY A 348 15.79 3.59 9.53
C GLY A 348 14.75 4.69 9.71
N ILE A 349 13.80 4.50 10.62
CA ILE A 349 12.72 5.50 10.81
C ILE A 349 13.22 6.77 11.49
N GLY A 350 14.24 6.70 12.33
CA GLY A 350 14.90 7.87 12.93
C GLY A 350 15.57 8.74 11.86
N ILE A 351 16.31 8.12 10.93
CA ILE A 351 16.89 8.82 9.77
C ILE A 351 15.77 9.41 8.90
N ALA A 352 14.71 8.64 8.61
CA ALA A 352 13.58 9.12 7.84
C ALA A 352 12.90 10.35 8.49
N ALA A 353 12.70 10.33 9.81
CA ALA A 353 12.14 11.46 10.55
C ALA A 353 12.99 12.74 10.39
N LEU A 354 14.32 12.61 10.50
CA LEU A 354 15.26 13.73 10.32
C LEU A 354 15.23 14.27 8.89
N LEU A 355 15.18 13.38 7.87
CA LEU A 355 15.13 13.79 6.47
C LEU A 355 13.82 14.49 6.13
N LEU A 356 12.69 13.97 6.62
CA LEU A 356 11.38 14.60 6.44
C LEU A 356 11.30 15.95 7.16
N PHE A 357 11.88 16.04 8.36
CA PHE A 357 11.98 17.30 9.10
C PHE A 357 12.92 18.29 8.41
N ALA A 358 13.95 17.84 7.69
CA ALA A 358 14.88 18.70 6.97
C ALA A 358 14.28 19.31 5.69
N PHE A 359 13.23 18.71 5.10
CA PHE A 359 12.64 19.16 3.84
C PHE A 359 12.20 20.64 3.86
N PRO A 360 11.49 21.17 4.88
CA PRO A 360 11.10 22.58 4.96
C PRO A 360 12.27 23.57 5.02
N PHE A 361 13.46 23.12 5.34
CA PHE A 361 14.67 23.97 5.41
C PHE A 361 15.44 24.03 4.07
N LEU A 362 14.92 23.37 3.02
CA LEU A 362 15.51 23.53 1.69
C LEU A 362 15.41 24.97 1.23
N PRO A 363 16.43 25.49 0.50
CA PRO A 363 16.39 26.83 -0.06
C PRO A 363 15.16 27.06 -0.95
N TYR A 364 14.58 28.25 -0.90
CA TYR A 364 13.47 28.62 -1.78
C TYR A 364 13.96 29.62 -2.84
N PRO A 365 13.65 29.43 -4.13
CA PRO A 365 12.86 28.34 -4.72
C PRO A 365 13.60 27.00 -4.81
N GLY A 366 14.91 26.96 -4.59
CA GLY A 366 15.71 25.75 -4.58
C GLY A 366 16.05 25.18 -5.96
N GLN A 367 16.73 24.03 -5.95
CA GLN A 367 17.13 23.29 -7.15
C GLN A 367 16.64 21.83 -7.06
N ALA A 368 16.33 21.22 -8.19
CA ALA A 368 15.74 19.87 -8.28
C ALA A 368 16.57 18.76 -7.60
N TRP A 369 17.91 18.89 -7.59
CA TRP A 369 18.78 17.89 -6.96
C TRP A 369 18.64 17.82 -5.44
N GLN A 370 18.19 18.90 -4.77
CA GLN A 370 18.05 18.97 -3.33
C GLN A 370 16.93 18.03 -2.82
N PRO A 371 15.67 18.15 -3.28
CA PRO A 371 14.64 17.17 -2.93
C PRO A 371 14.95 15.78 -3.48
N ALA A 372 15.63 15.64 -4.64
CA ALA A 372 16.03 14.34 -5.17
C ALA A 372 17.02 13.63 -4.22
N LEU A 373 18.01 14.34 -3.67
CA LEU A 373 18.93 13.79 -2.69
C LEU A 373 18.22 13.36 -1.41
N LEU A 374 17.32 14.19 -0.90
CA LEU A 374 16.51 13.81 0.26
C LEU A 374 15.68 12.56 -0.02
N MET A 375 15.09 12.43 -1.22
CA MET A 375 14.34 11.24 -1.60
C MET A 375 15.23 10.00 -1.72
N LEU A 376 16.44 10.12 -2.28
CA LEU A 376 17.43 9.03 -2.33
C LEU A 376 17.73 8.49 -0.91
N LEU A 377 18.04 9.40 0.00
CA LEU A 377 18.34 9.05 1.39
C LEU A 377 17.11 8.51 2.13
N LEU A 378 15.93 9.10 1.90
CA LEU A 378 14.67 8.65 2.48
C LEU A 378 14.32 7.22 2.03
N GLY A 379 14.46 6.90 0.74
CA GLY A 379 14.26 5.54 0.25
C GLY A 379 15.18 4.53 0.93
N GLY A 380 16.46 4.89 1.11
CA GLY A 380 17.42 4.09 1.87
C GLY A 380 17.01 3.88 3.32
N ALA A 381 16.58 4.93 4.00
CA ALA A 381 16.10 4.88 5.37
C ALA A 381 14.85 4.00 5.53
N LEU A 382 13.89 4.12 4.61
CA LEU A 382 12.66 3.33 4.63
C LEU A 382 12.89 1.85 4.30
N GLY A 383 13.90 1.51 3.48
CA GLY A 383 14.32 0.13 3.26
C GLY A 383 14.86 -0.53 4.54
N LEU A 384 15.66 0.20 5.34
CA LEU A 384 16.12 -0.23 6.66
C LEU A 384 14.99 -0.33 7.68
N PHE A 385 13.90 0.42 7.50
CA PHE A 385 12.76 0.41 8.41
C PHE A 385 11.78 -0.73 8.12
N GLN A 386 11.26 -0.82 6.90
CA GLN A 386 10.14 -1.68 6.57
C GLN A 386 10.51 -3.17 6.55
N LEU A 387 11.61 -3.51 5.90
CA LEU A 387 11.95 -4.92 5.66
C LEU A 387 12.23 -5.70 6.94
N PRO A 388 13.06 -5.19 7.89
CA PRO A 388 13.29 -5.90 9.15
C PRO A 388 12.00 -6.14 9.94
N LEU A 389 11.05 -5.22 9.90
CA LEU A 389 9.76 -5.36 10.59
C LEU A 389 8.89 -6.46 9.97
N ILE A 390 8.79 -6.51 8.64
CA ILE A 390 8.01 -7.55 7.95
C ILE A 390 8.64 -8.92 8.20
N VAL A 391 9.94 -9.07 7.96
CA VAL A 391 10.66 -10.33 8.18
C VAL A 391 10.60 -10.72 9.65
N GLY A 392 10.77 -9.76 10.56
CA GLY A 392 10.69 -9.95 11.99
C GLY A 392 9.33 -10.50 12.43
N VAL A 393 8.21 -9.93 11.98
CA VAL A 393 6.87 -10.45 12.29
C VAL A 393 6.68 -11.85 11.73
N GLN A 394 7.07 -12.08 10.47
CA GLN A 394 6.95 -13.39 9.83
C GLN A 394 7.75 -14.49 10.53
N SER A 395 8.84 -14.14 11.20
CA SER A 395 9.67 -15.09 11.97
C SER A 395 9.17 -15.32 13.41
N THR A 396 8.23 -14.52 13.90
CA THR A 396 7.66 -14.70 15.26
C THR A 396 6.39 -15.55 15.28
N VAL A 397 5.92 -16.00 14.14
CA VAL A 397 4.69 -16.79 13.99
C VAL A 397 4.95 -18.05 13.17
N GLY A 398 4.24 -19.10 13.53
CA GLY A 398 4.24 -20.35 12.77
C GLY A 398 3.55 -20.21 11.41
N TRP A 399 3.70 -21.25 10.59
CA TRP A 399 3.12 -21.27 9.24
C TRP A 399 1.61 -20.99 9.23
N SER A 400 0.84 -21.54 10.17
CA SER A 400 -0.62 -21.39 10.26
C SER A 400 -1.12 -20.00 10.66
N GLU A 401 -0.24 -19.10 11.12
CA GLU A 401 -0.56 -17.74 11.54
C GLU A 401 0.13 -16.68 10.65
N ARG A 402 1.04 -17.10 9.77
CA ARG A 402 1.92 -16.18 9.01
C ARG A 402 1.16 -15.34 7.98
N GLY A 403 0.13 -15.92 7.35
CA GLY A 403 -0.75 -15.20 6.44
C GLY A 403 -1.52 -14.08 7.14
N THR A 404 -2.16 -14.39 8.26
CA THR A 404 -2.89 -13.42 9.06
C THR A 404 -1.98 -12.32 9.60
N ALA A 405 -0.79 -12.67 10.13
CA ALA A 405 0.19 -11.71 10.63
C ALA A 405 0.68 -10.77 9.51
N THR A 406 1.06 -11.30 8.35
CA THR A 406 1.51 -10.51 7.20
C THR A 406 0.40 -9.60 6.67
N ALA A 407 -0.79 -10.14 6.54
CA ALA A 407 -1.96 -9.37 6.06
C ALA A 407 -2.32 -8.22 7.02
N SER A 408 -2.23 -8.42 8.35
CA SER A 408 -2.49 -7.35 9.31
C SER A 408 -1.51 -6.18 9.16
N VAL A 409 -0.24 -6.48 8.93
CA VAL A 409 0.80 -5.48 8.70
C VAL A 409 0.52 -4.67 7.42
N LEU A 410 0.19 -5.36 6.32
CA LEU A 410 -0.14 -4.70 5.05
C LEU A 410 -1.42 -3.87 5.15
N PHE A 411 -2.43 -4.39 5.84
CA PHE A 411 -3.69 -3.68 6.08
C PHE A 411 -3.45 -2.38 6.87
N CYS A 412 -2.69 -2.43 7.97
CA CYS A 412 -2.37 -1.25 8.75
C CYS A 412 -1.62 -0.21 7.93
N ARG A 413 -0.66 -0.63 7.08
CA ARG A 413 0.06 0.28 6.17
C ARG A 413 -0.88 0.95 5.16
N GLN A 414 -1.77 0.19 4.51
CA GLN A 414 -2.72 0.74 3.52
C GLN A 414 -3.74 1.68 4.18
N THR A 415 -4.25 1.30 5.34
CA THR A 415 -5.15 2.15 6.14
C THR A 415 -4.43 3.44 6.55
N GLY A 416 -3.17 3.33 7.01
CA GLY A 416 -2.34 4.50 7.33
C GLY A 416 -2.17 5.43 6.13
N GLN A 417 -1.96 4.90 4.93
CA GLN A 417 -1.85 5.71 3.71
C GLN A 417 -3.15 6.47 3.40
N THR A 418 -4.30 5.84 3.61
CA THR A 418 -5.60 6.51 3.44
C THR A 418 -5.82 7.62 4.48
N VAL A 419 -5.51 7.34 5.75
CA VAL A 419 -5.57 8.34 6.82
C VAL A 419 -4.60 9.50 6.55
N GLY A 420 -3.38 9.18 6.09
CA GLY A 420 -2.38 10.18 5.72
C GLY A 420 -2.84 11.08 4.59
N ALA A 421 -3.45 10.52 3.55
CA ALA A 421 -3.99 11.29 2.43
C ALA A 421 -5.06 12.29 2.89
N ALA A 422 -5.99 11.85 3.74
CA ALA A 422 -7.02 12.70 4.32
C ALA A 422 -6.43 13.81 5.24
N ALA A 423 -5.54 13.43 6.16
CA ALA A 423 -4.94 14.35 7.11
C ALA A 423 -4.04 15.39 6.41
N PHE A 424 -3.18 14.96 5.51
CA PHE A 424 -2.27 15.87 4.80
C PHE A 424 -2.98 16.73 3.77
N GLY A 425 -4.04 16.20 3.13
CA GLY A 425 -4.95 17.01 2.32
C GLY A 425 -5.60 18.15 3.13
N ALA A 426 -6.11 17.83 4.32
CA ALA A 426 -6.69 18.84 5.21
C ALA A 426 -5.65 19.89 5.68
N ILE A 427 -4.42 19.46 6.03
CA ILE A 427 -3.32 20.36 6.39
C ILE A 427 -2.97 21.28 5.22
N ALA A 428 -2.77 20.72 4.03
CA ALA A 428 -2.40 21.49 2.85
C ALA A 428 -3.48 22.51 2.48
N ASN A 429 -4.75 22.10 2.45
CA ASN A 429 -5.88 22.99 2.17
C ASN A 429 -6.03 24.10 3.22
N GLY A 430 -5.83 23.77 4.51
CA GLY A 430 -5.86 24.75 5.59
C GLY A 430 -4.77 25.84 5.45
N VAL A 431 -3.54 25.43 5.11
CA VAL A 431 -2.43 26.37 4.88
C VAL A 431 -2.69 27.22 3.62
N LEU A 432 -3.14 26.62 2.52
CA LEU A 432 -3.47 27.34 1.30
C LEU A 432 -4.57 28.37 1.53
N ALA A 433 -5.65 28.00 2.23
CA ALA A 433 -6.74 28.92 2.58
C ALA A 433 -6.25 30.09 3.45
N ALA A 434 -5.39 29.82 4.44
CA ALA A 434 -4.83 30.87 5.31
C ALA A 434 -3.90 31.83 4.56
N ARG A 435 -3.14 31.36 3.57
CA ARG A 435 -2.19 32.19 2.80
C ARG A 435 -2.84 32.94 1.64
N LEU A 436 -3.85 32.36 1.00
CA LEU A 436 -4.51 32.94 -0.18
C LEU A 436 -5.82 33.64 0.16
N GLY A 437 -6.51 33.28 1.25
CA GLY A 437 -7.79 33.86 1.67
C GLY A 437 -7.71 35.33 2.12
N GLY A 438 -6.50 35.87 2.32
CA GLY A 438 -6.27 37.29 2.65
C GLY A 438 -6.12 38.23 1.44
N THR A 439 -6.03 37.75 0.22
CA THR A 439 -5.67 38.52 -0.99
C THR A 439 -6.84 38.81 -1.93
N GLY A 440 -8.09 38.69 -1.47
CA GLY A 440 -9.28 39.13 -2.23
C GLY A 440 -10.30 38.03 -2.43
N GLY A 441 -11.33 38.04 -1.60
CA GLY A 441 -12.75 37.84 -1.89
C GLY A 441 -13.23 36.64 -2.67
N THR A 442 -12.46 35.55 -2.80
CA THR A 442 -12.98 34.30 -3.37
C THR A 442 -13.12 33.26 -2.26
N ALA A 443 -14.36 32.88 -2.00
CA ALA A 443 -14.73 31.88 -1.00
C ALA A 443 -13.85 30.63 -1.12
N ALA A 444 -13.43 30.09 0.03
CA ALA A 444 -12.74 28.81 0.17
C ALA A 444 -13.64 27.66 -0.37
N GLY A 445 -13.71 27.50 -1.68
CA GLY A 445 -14.60 26.54 -2.34
C GLY A 445 -14.32 26.31 -3.81
N ASP A 446 -13.49 27.12 -4.43
CA ASP A 446 -13.22 26.98 -5.85
C ASP A 446 -11.88 26.24 -6.08
N LEU A 447 -11.95 24.90 -6.02
CA LEU A 447 -10.86 24.00 -6.41
C LEU A 447 -10.33 24.32 -7.83
N ASP A 448 -11.18 24.85 -8.71
CA ASP A 448 -10.80 25.28 -10.06
C ASP A 448 -9.92 26.54 -10.03
N SER A 449 -10.06 27.44 -9.07
CA SER A 449 -9.15 28.57 -8.91
C SER A 449 -7.79 28.14 -8.39
N VAL A 450 -7.73 27.19 -7.47
CA VAL A 450 -6.48 26.61 -6.97
C VAL A 450 -5.80 25.78 -8.07
N THR A 451 -6.56 25.00 -8.82
CA THR A 451 -6.01 24.20 -9.93
C THR A 451 -5.46 25.08 -11.05
N ARG A 452 -6.16 26.18 -11.40
CA ARG A 452 -5.66 27.18 -12.36
C ARG A 452 -4.43 27.93 -11.82
N ALA A 453 -4.38 28.18 -10.52
CA ALA A 453 -3.23 28.81 -9.86
C ALA A 453 -2.01 27.89 -9.74
N LEU A 454 -2.20 26.57 -9.88
CA LEU A 454 -1.15 25.56 -9.87
C LEU A 454 -0.55 25.30 -11.26
N ASP A 455 -1.10 25.93 -12.32
CA ASP A 455 -0.57 25.79 -13.68
C ASP A 455 0.87 26.34 -13.74
N PRO A 456 1.88 25.55 -14.10
CA PRO A 456 3.31 25.90 -13.98
C PRO A 456 3.73 27.19 -14.72
N GLY A 457 2.91 27.65 -15.67
CA GLY A 457 3.17 28.84 -16.48
C GLY A 457 2.54 30.14 -15.96
N THR A 458 1.54 30.07 -15.07
CA THR A 458 0.69 31.22 -14.69
C THR A 458 0.68 31.55 -13.21
N ALA A 459 1.22 30.69 -12.35
CA ALA A 459 1.24 30.88 -10.92
C ALA A 459 2.15 32.07 -10.52
N GLY A 460 1.57 33.13 -9.93
CA GLY A 460 2.31 34.24 -9.35
C GLY A 460 3.12 33.80 -8.11
N GLU A 461 4.13 34.58 -7.77
CA GLU A 461 5.02 34.32 -6.62
C GLU A 461 4.27 34.05 -5.29
N PRO A 462 3.16 34.75 -4.94
CA PRO A 462 2.40 34.46 -3.72
C PRO A 462 1.82 33.06 -3.69
N VAL A 463 1.35 32.56 -4.84
CA VAL A 463 0.78 31.20 -4.96
C VAL A 463 1.87 30.15 -4.81
N ARG A 464 3.03 30.35 -5.46
CA ARG A 464 4.18 29.43 -5.32
C ARG A 464 4.64 29.32 -3.87
N ARG A 465 4.70 30.43 -3.13
CA ARG A 465 5.03 30.42 -1.70
C ARG A 465 3.97 29.73 -0.86
N ALA A 466 2.69 29.98 -1.14
CA ALA A 466 1.61 29.29 -0.43
C ALA A 466 1.66 27.76 -0.62
N VAL A 467 1.95 27.31 -1.84
CA VAL A 467 2.17 25.87 -2.13
C VAL A 467 3.40 25.33 -1.41
N ALA A 468 4.52 26.07 -1.41
CA ALA A 468 5.71 25.67 -0.67
C ALA A 468 5.42 25.51 0.83
N ASP A 469 4.75 26.49 1.45
CA ASP A 469 4.36 26.46 2.87
C ASP A 469 3.41 25.29 3.17
N ALA A 470 2.46 25.01 2.28
CA ALA A 470 1.54 23.87 2.42
C ALA A 470 2.29 22.53 2.39
N VAL A 471 3.21 22.37 1.44
CA VAL A 471 4.03 21.15 1.33
C VAL A 471 4.98 21.04 2.53
N HIS A 472 5.59 22.12 2.99
CA HIS A 472 6.43 22.12 4.19
C HIS A 472 5.64 21.65 5.43
N ALA A 473 4.40 22.15 5.62
CA ALA A 473 3.54 21.69 6.72
C ALA A 473 3.21 20.18 6.63
N VAL A 474 2.96 19.69 5.43
CA VAL A 474 2.75 18.25 5.18
C VAL A 474 3.99 17.42 5.54
N TYR A 475 5.20 17.88 5.15
CA TYR A 475 6.43 17.17 5.48
C TYR A 475 6.74 17.19 6.99
N LEU A 476 6.39 18.26 7.70
CA LEU A 476 6.45 18.28 9.18
C LEU A 476 5.47 17.26 9.78
N GLY A 477 4.26 17.17 9.24
CA GLY A 477 3.29 16.14 9.63
C GLY A 477 3.82 14.72 9.39
N ALA A 478 4.48 14.49 8.24
CA ALA A 478 5.12 13.21 7.91
C ALA A 478 6.31 12.89 8.85
N ALA A 479 7.11 13.89 9.21
CA ALA A 479 8.16 13.76 10.22
C ALA A 479 7.56 13.38 11.59
N GLY A 480 6.42 13.98 11.97
CA GLY A 480 5.67 13.62 13.17
C GLY A 480 5.19 12.16 13.15
N ALA A 481 4.68 11.69 12.01
CA ALA A 481 4.28 10.29 11.84
C ALA A 481 5.50 9.32 11.95
N ALA A 482 6.65 9.71 11.39
CA ALA A 482 7.90 8.95 11.53
C ALA A 482 8.39 8.92 12.98
N ALA A 483 8.33 10.04 13.69
CA ALA A 483 8.65 10.13 15.11
C ALA A 483 7.70 9.27 15.97
N LEU A 484 6.40 9.23 15.63
CA LEU A 484 5.43 8.35 16.28
C LEU A 484 5.79 6.89 16.07
N ALA A 485 6.15 6.48 14.84
CA ALA A 485 6.61 5.11 14.56
C ALA A 485 7.85 4.75 15.37
N PHE A 486 8.81 5.67 15.47
CA PHE A 486 10.00 5.50 16.31
C PHE A 486 9.63 5.29 17.78
N LEU A 487 8.76 6.12 18.34
CA LEU A 487 8.29 6.01 19.73
C LEU A 487 7.52 4.71 19.96
N VAL A 488 6.67 4.29 19.04
CA VAL A 488 5.94 3.02 19.12
C VAL A 488 6.94 1.85 19.20
N LEU A 489 7.95 1.84 18.33
CA LEU A 489 8.99 0.80 18.38
C LEU A 489 9.79 0.86 19.68
N LEU A 490 10.10 2.05 20.17
CA LEU A 490 10.87 2.24 21.40
C LEU A 490 10.11 1.74 22.63
N LEU A 491 8.82 2.06 22.74
CA LEU A 491 8.04 1.84 23.96
C LEU A 491 7.28 0.51 23.96
N VAL A 492 6.80 0.06 22.81
CA VAL A 492 5.91 -1.11 22.70
C VAL A 492 6.64 -2.36 22.21
N ALA A 493 7.55 -2.22 21.23
CA ALA A 493 8.24 -3.38 20.67
C ALA A 493 9.28 -3.96 21.64
N PRO A 494 9.35 -5.29 21.81
CA PRO A 494 10.41 -5.91 22.58
C PRO A 494 11.77 -5.70 21.93
N ARG A 495 12.85 -5.60 22.73
CA ARG A 495 14.20 -5.40 22.18
C ARG A 495 14.63 -6.53 21.24
N ARG A 496 14.27 -7.76 21.57
CA ARG A 496 14.51 -8.94 20.72
C ARG A 496 13.17 -9.55 20.35
N PHE A 497 12.96 -9.74 19.08
CA PHE A 497 11.77 -10.44 18.59
C PHE A 497 11.89 -11.92 18.94
N PRO A 498 10.81 -12.56 19.43
CA PRO A 498 10.81 -13.99 19.75
C PRO A 498 10.75 -14.81 18.44
N VAL A 499 11.89 -14.96 17.78
CA VAL A 499 12.00 -15.72 16.53
C VAL A 499 11.78 -17.20 16.81
N LEU A 500 10.89 -17.83 16.07
CA LEU A 500 10.70 -19.28 16.09
C LEU A 500 11.80 -19.95 15.26
N PRO A 501 12.33 -21.12 15.66
CA PRO A 501 13.21 -21.88 14.79
C PRO A 501 12.45 -22.29 13.51
N ASP A 502 13.15 -22.18 12.38
CA ASP A 502 12.61 -22.58 11.07
C ASP A 502 12.43 -24.09 10.99
#